data_1a4cfee45ef03841ae3a986abe1a5414
#
_entry.id   1a4cfee45ef03841ae3a986abe1a5414
#
_cell.length_a   1.000
_cell.length_b   1.000
_cell.length_c   1.000
_cell.angle_alpha   90.00
_cell.angle_beta   90.00
_cell.angle_gamma   90.00
#
_symmetry.space_group_name_H-M   'P 1'
#
loop_
_entity.id
_entity.type
_entity.pdbx_description
1 polymer ?
#
loop_
_entity_poly.entity_id
_entity_poly.type
_entity_poly.pdbx_seq_one_letter_code
_entity_poly.pdbx_strand_id
1 'polypeptide(L)'
;MLGLMPKILIELVTNTYGAETALQIKRDAGCASDLEFRINEVYDDEVWRKLIVASTEVLNCSADELEETYATYFLKDAQQRWPAWFQMSKSAREFLERHPAVHNNFADAVRDSSSRERIKDKFRIEKLNDRIITHYRSPNRHCHLYISLAEEVLKLYAEEALIEELKCMKQGDEECEIWITWPQSQTAAV
;
A
#
# COMPACT_ATOMS: atom_id res chain seq x y z
N MET A 1 -13.08 2.03 -0.83
CA MET A 1 -11.72 2.29 -0.30
C MET A 1 -11.78 2.60 1.19
N LEU A 2 -10.89 2.04 2.00
CA LEU A 2 -10.80 2.40 3.43
C LEU A 2 -10.25 3.83 3.59
N GLY A 3 -10.83 4.61 4.49
CA GLY A 3 -10.47 6.01 4.70
C GLY A 3 -9.05 6.26 5.20
N LEU A 4 -8.36 5.20 5.67
CA LEU A 4 -6.93 5.24 5.96
C LEU A 4 -6.12 5.71 4.75
N MET A 5 -6.43 5.20 3.56
CA MET A 5 -5.68 5.52 2.33
C MET A 5 -5.76 7.00 1.94
N PRO A 6 -6.97 7.60 1.76
CA PRO A 6 -7.05 9.03 1.43
C PRO A 6 -6.59 9.91 2.58
N LYS A 7 -6.75 9.50 3.85
CA LYS A 7 -6.23 10.26 4.99
C LYS A 7 -4.71 10.41 4.90
N ILE A 8 -3.98 9.32 4.73
CA ILE A 8 -2.51 9.35 4.63
C ILE A 8 -2.05 10.14 3.39
N LEU A 9 -2.76 10.06 2.26
CA LEU A 9 -2.45 10.88 1.08
C LEU A 9 -2.54 12.38 1.38
N ILE A 10 -3.62 12.81 2.03
CA ILE A 10 -3.79 14.22 2.38
C ILE A 10 -2.78 14.65 3.45
N GLU A 11 -2.45 13.81 4.41
CA GLU A 11 -1.40 14.07 5.41
C GLU A 11 -0.02 14.18 4.75
N LEU A 12 0.34 13.27 3.82
CA LEU A 12 1.55 13.35 3.02
C LEU A 12 1.65 14.70 2.30
N VAL A 13 0.61 15.06 1.54
CA VAL A 13 0.60 16.30 0.76
C VAL A 13 0.69 17.52 1.70
N THR A 14 -0.06 17.53 2.79
CA THR A 14 -0.04 18.63 3.77
C THR A 14 1.35 18.81 4.36
N ASN A 15 2.01 17.73 4.74
CA ASN A 15 3.30 17.78 5.42
C ASN A 15 4.47 18.08 4.47
N THR A 16 4.34 17.69 3.19
CA THR A 16 5.42 17.85 2.20
C THR A 16 5.27 19.12 1.36
N TYR A 17 4.04 19.45 0.95
CA TYR A 17 3.74 20.52 -0.01
C TYR A 17 2.87 21.65 0.58
N GLY A 18 2.43 21.50 1.82
CA GLY A 18 1.64 22.49 2.54
C GLY A 18 0.12 22.28 2.45
N ALA A 19 -0.58 22.90 3.40
CA ALA A 19 -2.03 22.76 3.56
C ALA A 19 -2.82 23.28 2.34
N GLU A 20 -2.35 24.34 1.68
CA GLU A 20 -3.03 24.94 0.52
C GLU A 20 -3.03 23.95 -0.67
N THR A 21 -1.91 23.25 -0.91
CA THR A 21 -1.80 22.20 -1.94
C THR A 21 -2.77 21.06 -1.65
N ALA A 22 -2.86 20.63 -0.40
CA ALA A 22 -3.81 19.58 0.01
C ALA A 22 -5.27 20.00 -0.19
N LEU A 23 -5.60 21.26 0.11
CA LEU A 23 -6.92 21.83 -0.14
C LEU A 23 -7.23 21.92 -1.64
N GLN A 24 -6.24 22.27 -2.48
CA GLN A 24 -6.38 22.28 -3.93
C GLN A 24 -6.74 20.88 -4.45
N ILE A 25 -5.96 19.87 -4.06
CA ILE A 25 -6.21 18.46 -4.46
C ILE A 25 -7.62 18.02 -4.03
N LYS A 26 -8.06 18.33 -2.80
CA LYS A 26 -9.42 18.00 -2.35
C LYS A 26 -10.49 18.66 -3.23
N ARG A 27 -10.33 19.95 -3.56
CA ARG A 27 -11.26 20.67 -4.44
C ARG A 27 -11.34 20.06 -5.84
N ASP A 28 -10.18 19.77 -6.45
CA ASP A 28 -10.09 19.22 -7.80
C ASP A 28 -10.65 17.79 -7.87
N ALA A 29 -10.50 17.02 -6.78
CA ALA A 29 -11.14 15.71 -6.61
C ALA A 29 -12.67 15.80 -6.32
N GLY A 30 -13.23 17.00 -6.17
CA GLY A 30 -14.66 17.20 -5.86
C GLY A 30 -15.02 16.89 -4.40
N CYS A 31 -14.04 16.87 -3.51
CA CYS A 31 -14.26 16.70 -2.08
C CYS A 31 -14.58 18.04 -1.41
N ALA A 32 -15.42 18.02 -0.36
CA ALA A 32 -15.61 19.19 0.49
C ALA A 32 -14.29 19.59 1.17
N SER A 33 -14.01 20.89 1.26
CA SER A 33 -12.74 21.38 1.82
C SER A 33 -12.54 20.99 3.27
N ASP A 34 -13.63 20.88 4.04
CA ASP A 34 -13.67 20.46 5.44
C ASP A 34 -13.79 18.94 5.63
N LEU A 35 -13.85 18.15 4.55
CA LEU A 35 -13.90 16.70 4.64
C LEU A 35 -12.64 16.15 5.33
N GLU A 36 -12.81 15.50 6.47
CA GLU A 36 -11.78 14.74 7.15
C GLU A 36 -12.01 13.24 6.95
N PHE A 37 -11.02 12.57 6.33
CA PHE A 37 -11.09 11.13 6.16
C PHE A 37 -10.80 10.41 7.48
N ARG A 38 -11.68 9.48 7.85
CA ARG A 38 -11.55 8.68 9.07
C ARG A 38 -11.05 7.28 8.72
N ILE A 39 -10.03 6.81 9.44
CA ILE A 39 -9.29 5.58 9.14
C ILE A 39 -10.14 4.32 9.08
N ASN A 40 -11.24 4.26 9.83
CA ASN A 40 -12.14 3.11 9.98
C ASN A 40 -13.47 3.27 9.22
N GLU A 41 -13.64 4.33 8.44
CA GLU A 41 -14.78 4.52 7.55
C GLU A 41 -14.45 4.08 6.13
N VAL A 42 -15.48 3.71 5.37
CA VAL A 42 -15.35 3.30 3.97
C VAL A 42 -15.93 4.39 3.08
N TYR A 43 -15.15 4.80 2.12
CA TYR A 43 -15.49 5.79 1.10
C TYR A 43 -15.63 5.12 -0.27
N ASP A 44 -16.34 5.76 -1.19
CA ASP A 44 -16.43 5.28 -2.56
C ASP A 44 -15.03 5.22 -3.19
N ASP A 45 -14.77 4.17 -3.96
CA ASP A 45 -13.51 4.00 -4.66
C ASP A 45 -13.30 5.11 -5.72
N GLU A 46 -14.37 5.74 -6.19
CA GLU A 46 -14.31 6.90 -7.08
C GLU A 46 -13.67 8.13 -6.42
N VAL A 47 -13.93 8.34 -5.12
CA VAL A 47 -13.28 9.42 -4.36
C VAL A 47 -11.77 9.24 -4.37
N TRP A 48 -11.31 8.02 -4.14
CA TRP A 48 -9.88 7.70 -4.18
C TRP A 48 -9.27 7.93 -5.57
N ARG A 49 -9.92 7.44 -6.63
CA ARG A 49 -9.43 7.64 -8.01
C ARG A 49 -9.29 9.11 -8.36
N LYS A 50 -10.28 9.94 -7.99
CA LYS A 50 -10.24 11.39 -8.21
C LYS A 50 -9.12 12.06 -7.41
N LEU A 51 -8.90 11.63 -6.17
CA LEU A 51 -7.78 12.14 -5.37
C LEU A 51 -6.41 11.81 -6.00
N ILE A 52 -6.23 10.60 -6.52
CA ILE A 52 -4.99 10.23 -7.23
C ILE A 52 -4.81 11.10 -8.48
N VAL A 53 -5.84 11.24 -9.34
CA VAL A 53 -5.77 12.08 -10.54
C VAL A 53 -5.44 13.52 -10.18
N ALA A 54 -6.18 14.13 -9.26
CA ALA A 54 -5.92 15.50 -8.82
C ALA A 54 -4.52 15.66 -8.21
N SER A 55 -4.04 14.65 -7.46
CA SER A 55 -2.69 14.70 -6.89
C SER A 55 -1.62 14.66 -7.97
N THR A 56 -1.72 13.80 -8.97
CA THR A 56 -0.74 13.73 -10.07
C THR A 56 -0.70 15.02 -10.89
N GLU A 57 -1.85 15.64 -11.14
CA GLU A 57 -1.95 16.90 -11.86
C GLU A 57 -1.36 18.07 -11.05
N VAL A 58 -1.76 18.23 -9.79
CA VAL A 58 -1.32 19.34 -8.92
C VAL A 58 0.17 19.23 -8.58
N LEU A 59 0.67 18.02 -8.34
CA LEU A 59 2.07 17.78 -8.00
C LEU A 59 2.98 17.62 -9.23
N ASN A 60 2.40 17.58 -10.43
CA ASN A 60 3.09 17.37 -11.69
C ASN A 60 4.01 16.12 -11.66
N CYS A 61 3.45 14.99 -11.24
CA CYS A 61 4.14 13.71 -11.17
C CYS A 61 3.29 12.60 -11.81
N SER A 62 3.92 11.48 -12.14
CA SER A 62 3.22 10.27 -12.58
C SER A 62 2.50 9.57 -11.42
N ALA A 63 1.58 8.66 -11.76
CA ALA A 63 0.90 7.85 -10.74
C ALA A 63 1.89 6.94 -9.99
N ASP A 64 2.88 6.40 -10.69
CA ASP A 64 3.89 5.52 -10.10
C ASP A 64 4.80 6.30 -9.13
N GLU A 65 5.27 7.49 -9.49
CA GLU A 65 6.04 8.38 -8.59
C GLU A 65 5.22 8.79 -7.34
N LEU A 66 3.91 9.00 -7.50
CA LEU A 66 3.03 9.27 -6.38
C LEU A 66 2.90 8.05 -5.47
N GLU A 67 2.73 6.84 -6.03
CA GLU A 67 2.63 5.59 -5.28
C GLU A 67 3.94 5.28 -4.52
N GLU A 68 5.12 5.53 -5.10
CA GLU A 68 6.43 5.42 -4.43
C GLU A 68 6.55 6.39 -3.24
N THR A 69 6.25 7.67 -3.47
CA THR A 69 6.28 8.68 -2.41
C THR A 69 5.29 8.35 -1.29
N TYR A 70 4.09 7.90 -1.68
CA TYR A 70 3.07 7.46 -0.75
C TYR A 70 3.53 6.25 0.07
N ALA A 71 4.17 5.24 -0.56
CA ALA A 71 4.67 4.06 0.12
C ALA A 71 5.68 4.40 1.22
N THR A 72 6.65 5.27 0.89
CA THR A 72 7.65 5.75 1.85
C THR A 72 7.01 6.47 3.04
N TYR A 73 6.05 7.36 2.78
CA TYR A 73 5.35 8.09 3.83
C TYR A 73 4.47 7.17 4.66
N PHE A 74 3.71 6.28 4.00
CA PHE A 74 2.84 5.30 4.65
C PHE A 74 3.61 4.41 5.62
N LEU A 75 4.77 3.88 5.21
CA LEU A 75 5.54 2.99 6.07
C LEU A 75 6.04 3.70 7.34
N LYS A 76 6.50 4.95 7.22
CA LYS A 76 6.91 5.77 8.36
C LYS A 76 5.75 6.03 9.32
N ASP A 77 4.58 6.39 8.78
CA ASP A 77 3.37 6.61 9.56
C ASP A 77 2.91 5.32 10.26
N ALA A 78 2.90 4.19 9.51
CA ALA A 78 2.51 2.89 10.05
C ALA A 78 3.42 2.43 11.20
N GLN A 79 4.73 2.66 11.12
CA GLN A 79 5.67 2.36 12.21
C GLN A 79 5.34 3.14 13.49
N GLN A 80 4.87 4.39 13.36
CA GLN A 80 4.49 5.21 14.51
C GLN A 80 3.13 4.79 15.08
N ARG A 81 2.13 4.51 14.23
CA ARG A 81 0.78 4.15 14.66
C ARG A 81 0.69 2.72 15.18
N TRP A 82 1.42 1.78 14.58
CA TRP A 82 1.32 0.34 14.86
C TRP A 82 2.70 -0.31 15.02
N PRO A 83 3.57 0.16 15.92
CA PRO A 83 4.92 -0.34 16.06
C PRO A 83 4.98 -1.85 16.34
N ALA A 84 3.97 -2.39 17.02
CA ALA A 84 3.90 -3.81 17.33
C ALA A 84 3.88 -4.70 16.07
N TRP A 85 3.31 -4.26 14.96
CA TRP A 85 3.28 -5.06 13.74
C TRP A 85 4.67 -5.32 13.18
N PHE A 86 5.54 -4.32 13.27
CA PHE A 86 6.93 -4.43 12.82
C PHE A 86 7.78 -5.22 13.80
N GLN A 87 7.58 -5.02 15.11
CA GLN A 87 8.31 -5.73 16.16
C GLN A 87 8.01 -7.24 16.21
N MET A 88 6.87 -7.67 15.69
CA MET A 88 6.49 -9.10 15.59
C MET A 88 7.23 -9.86 14.49
N SER A 89 7.98 -9.20 13.63
CA SER A 89 8.74 -9.80 12.53
C SER A 89 10.22 -9.52 12.71
N LYS A 90 11.05 -10.53 12.45
CA LYS A 90 12.51 -10.42 12.57
C LYS A 90 13.18 -10.10 11.24
N SER A 91 12.43 -10.18 10.15
CA SER A 91 12.90 -10.01 8.78
C SER A 91 11.83 -9.38 7.90
N ALA A 92 12.24 -8.80 6.78
CA ALA A 92 11.32 -8.31 5.75
C ALA A 92 10.44 -9.44 5.25
N ARG A 93 11.05 -10.62 5.04
CA ARG A 93 10.32 -11.82 4.62
C ARG A 93 9.19 -12.18 5.57
N GLU A 94 9.47 -12.29 6.88
CA GLU A 94 8.44 -12.60 7.88
C GLU A 94 7.32 -11.55 7.90
N PHE A 95 7.67 -10.27 7.74
CA PHE A 95 6.69 -9.19 7.67
C PHE A 95 5.79 -9.33 6.44
N LEU A 96 6.38 -9.50 5.26
CA LEU A 96 5.66 -9.62 3.99
C LEU A 96 4.79 -10.89 3.95
N GLU A 97 5.25 -12.00 4.51
CA GLU A 97 4.46 -13.22 4.64
C GLU A 97 3.20 -13.04 5.51
N ARG A 98 3.20 -12.07 6.42
CA ARG A 98 2.06 -11.73 7.28
C ARG A 98 1.17 -10.62 6.69
N HIS A 99 1.59 -10.00 5.58
CA HIS A 99 0.87 -8.88 4.98
C HIS A 99 -0.63 -9.13 4.73
N PRO A 100 -1.10 -10.32 4.25
CA PRO A 100 -2.52 -10.60 4.12
C PRO A 100 -3.29 -10.47 5.44
N ALA A 101 -2.72 -10.96 6.53
CA ALA A 101 -3.34 -10.86 7.86
C ALA A 101 -3.35 -9.41 8.36
N VAL A 102 -2.27 -8.66 8.16
CA VAL A 102 -2.19 -7.23 8.50
C VAL A 102 -3.25 -6.44 7.71
N HIS A 103 -3.38 -6.69 6.41
CA HIS A 103 -4.38 -6.06 5.56
C HIS A 103 -5.82 -6.41 6.00
N ASN A 104 -6.10 -7.66 6.33
CA ASN A 104 -7.41 -8.10 6.78
C ASN A 104 -7.80 -7.53 8.15
N ASN A 105 -6.83 -7.27 9.05
CA ASN A 105 -7.10 -6.61 10.32
C ASN A 105 -7.69 -5.20 10.16
N PHE A 106 -7.32 -4.48 9.11
CA PHE A 106 -7.97 -3.20 8.80
C PHE A 106 -9.43 -3.37 8.41
N ALA A 107 -9.76 -4.44 7.67
CA ALA A 107 -11.13 -4.75 7.31
C ALA A 107 -11.98 -5.07 8.54
N ASP A 108 -11.42 -5.75 9.53
CA ASP A 108 -12.14 -6.13 10.75
C ASP A 108 -12.54 -4.92 11.62
N ALA A 109 -11.84 -3.79 11.47
CA ALA A 109 -12.21 -2.53 12.12
C ALA A 109 -13.43 -1.83 11.47
N VAL A 110 -13.86 -2.28 10.28
CA VAL A 110 -15.01 -1.71 9.56
C VAL A 110 -16.31 -2.30 10.11
N ARG A 111 -17.25 -1.43 10.49
CA ARG A 111 -18.52 -1.84 11.11
C ARG A 111 -19.48 -2.51 10.12
N ASP A 112 -19.56 -1.96 8.90
CA ASP A 112 -20.45 -2.48 7.86
C ASP A 112 -19.87 -3.77 7.24
N SER A 113 -20.67 -4.86 7.29
CA SER A 113 -20.23 -6.19 6.83
C SER A 113 -19.98 -6.23 5.32
N SER A 114 -20.82 -5.57 4.52
CA SER A 114 -20.66 -5.55 3.06
C SER A 114 -19.39 -4.83 2.62
N SER A 115 -19.06 -3.74 3.29
CA SER A 115 -17.80 -3.01 3.09
C SER A 115 -16.59 -3.80 3.58
N ARG A 116 -16.72 -4.56 4.66
CA ARG A 116 -15.68 -5.45 5.18
C ARG A 116 -15.30 -6.51 4.16
N GLU A 117 -16.27 -7.21 3.59
CA GLU A 117 -16.04 -8.22 2.55
C GLU A 117 -15.34 -7.65 1.30
N ARG A 118 -15.63 -6.41 0.92
CA ARG A 118 -14.97 -5.73 -0.21
C ARG A 118 -13.50 -5.39 0.06
N ILE A 119 -13.07 -5.33 1.31
CA ILE A 119 -11.69 -5.01 1.70
C ILE A 119 -10.87 -6.28 1.92
N LYS A 120 -11.49 -7.35 2.44
CA LYS A 120 -10.83 -8.62 2.74
C LYS A 120 -10.30 -9.33 1.49
N ASP A 121 -9.37 -10.22 1.74
CA ASP A 121 -8.86 -11.24 0.81
C ASP A 121 -8.35 -10.71 -0.54
N LYS A 122 -7.81 -9.48 -0.51
CA LYS A 122 -7.15 -8.91 -1.69
C LYS A 122 -5.76 -9.46 -1.94
N PHE A 123 -5.16 -10.08 -0.93
CA PHE A 123 -3.81 -10.62 -0.97
C PHE A 123 -3.80 -12.08 -0.54
N ARG A 124 -3.08 -12.89 -1.29
CA ARG A 124 -2.73 -14.27 -0.97
C ARG A 124 -1.22 -14.43 -1.16
N ILE A 125 -0.56 -15.19 -0.29
CA ILE A 125 0.88 -15.42 -0.37
C ILE A 125 1.16 -16.92 -0.45
N GLU A 126 1.96 -17.29 -1.44
CA GLU A 126 2.61 -18.60 -1.53
C GLU A 126 4.04 -18.47 -1.02
N LYS A 127 4.44 -19.45 -0.16
CA LYS A 127 5.75 -19.45 0.47
C LYS A 127 6.59 -20.57 -0.12
N LEU A 128 7.71 -20.20 -0.74
CA LEU A 128 8.70 -21.12 -1.26
C LEU A 128 10.02 -20.94 -0.50
N ASN A 129 10.99 -21.82 -0.70
CA ASN A 129 12.24 -21.79 0.08
C ASN A 129 13.03 -20.47 -0.10
N ASP A 130 13.14 -20.00 -1.34
CA ASP A 130 13.95 -18.83 -1.72
C ASP A 130 13.13 -17.57 -1.97
N ARG A 131 11.78 -17.67 -2.02
CA ARG A 131 10.90 -16.57 -2.40
C ARG A 131 9.52 -16.65 -1.77
N ILE A 132 8.79 -15.56 -1.87
CA ILE A 132 7.35 -15.55 -1.73
C ILE A 132 6.71 -15.09 -3.04
N ILE A 133 5.51 -15.57 -3.31
CA ILE A 133 4.68 -15.13 -4.44
C ILE A 133 3.44 -14.46 -3.86
N THR A 134 3.29 -13.19 -4.13
CA THR A 134 2.11 -12.43 -3.74
C THR A 134 1.14 -12.37 -4.89
N HIS A 135 -0.08 -12.85 -4.65
CA HIS A 135 -1.22 -12.70 -5.54
C HIS A 135 -2.07 -11.54 -5.03
N TYR A 136 -2.27 -10.56 -5.88
CA TYR A 136 -3.06 -9.37 -5.55
C TYR A 136 -4.20 -9.19 -6.52
N ARG A 137 -5.42 -9.04 -5.98
CA ARG A 137 -6.61 -8.78 -6.77
C ARG A 137 -7.46 -7.68 -6.16
N SER A 138 -7.60 -6.56 -6.86
CA SER A 138 -8.43 -5.44 -6.41
C SER A 138 -8.88 -4.59 -7.61
N PRO A 139 -10.14 -4.09 -7.61
CA PRO A 139 -10.59 -3.12 -8.61
C PRO A 139 -9.73 -1.86 -8.71
N ASN A 140 -9.04 -1.52 -7.63
CA ASN A 140 -8.19 -0.31 -7.57
C ASN A 140 -6.81 -0.50 -8.22
N ARG A 141 -6.39 -1.75 -8.52
CA ARG A 141 -5.16 -2.08 -9.26
C ARG A 141 -3.88 -1.42 -8.71
N HIS A 142 -3.71 -1.40 -7.37
CA HIS A 142 -2.55 -0.82 -6.68
C HIS A 142 -1.37 -1.81 -6.59
N CYS A 143 -1.04 -2.49 -7.69
CA CYS A 143 0.08 -3.42 -7.73
C CYS A 143 1.42 -2.68 -7.53
N HIS A 144 1.61 -1.54 -8.20
CA HIS A 144 2.83 -0.76 -8.05
C HIS A 144 3.00 -0.22 -6.61
N LEU A 145 1.91 0.26 -5.98
CA LEU A 145 1.95 0.64 -4.57
C LEU A 145 2.38 -0.53 -3.66
N TYR A 146 1.89 -1.75 -3.92
CA TYR A 146 2.32 -2.92 -3.16
C TYR A 146 3.82 -3.20 -3.34
N ILE A 147 4.33 -3.11 -4.58
CA ILE A 147 5.76 -3.27 -4.89
C ILE A 147 6.57 -2.23 -4.12
N SER A 148 6.22 -0.96 -4.22
CA SER A 148 6.91 0.13 -3.52
C SER A 148 6.87 -0.04 -1.99
N LEU A 149 5.74 -0.50 -1.43
CA LEU A 149 5.66 -0.84 0.00
C LEU A 149 6.56 -2.02 0.38
N ALA A 150 6.67 -3.05 -0.48
CA ALA A 150 7.56 -4.18 -0.24
C ALA A 150 9.05 -3.75 -0.28
N GLU A 151 9.42 -2.87 -1.19
CA GLU A 151 10.76 -2.28 -1.26
C GLU A 151 11.10 -1.48 0.01
N GLU A 152 10.16 -0.67 0.50
CA GLU A 152 10.34 0.08 1.75
C GLU A 152 10.46 -0.86 2.97
N VAL A 153 9.74 -1.98 2.97
CA VAL A 153 9.88 -3.02 4.01
C VAL A 153 11.25 -3.67 3.93
N LEU A 154 11.76 -4.00 2.74
CA LEU A 154 13.12 -4.51 2.57
C LEU A 154 14.16 -3.54 3.12
N LYS A 155 14.06 -2.25 2.79
CA LYS A 155 14.94 -1.18 3.33
C LYS A 155 14.87 -1.11 4.86
N LEU A 156 13.65 -1.21 5.44
CA LEU A 156 13.46 -1.15 6.89
C LEU A 156 14.21 -2.25 7.63
N TYR A 157 14.23 -3.47 7.07
CA TYR A 157 14.91 -4.61 7.68
C TYR A 157 16.36 -4.78 7.18
N ALA A 158 16.86 -3.84 6.36
CA ALA A 158 18.19 -3.90 5.73
C ALA A 158 18.42 -5.22 4.96
N GLU A 159 17.41 -5.68 4.26
CA GLU A 159 17.45 -6.86 3.40
C GLU A 159 17.40 -6.47 1.93
N GLU A 160 18.00 -7.31 1.09
CA GLU A 160 17.93 -7.21 -0.36
C GLU A 160 17.15 -8.40 -0.92
N ALA A 161 16.25 -8.14 -1.86
CA ALA A 161 15.52 -9.14 -2.62
C ALA A 161 15.22 -8.61 -4.02
N LEU A 162 15.10 -9.51 -4.99
CA LEU A 162 14.61 -9.18 -6.32
C LEU A 162 13.09 -9.21 -6.30
N ILE A 163 12.46 -8.13 -6.76
CA ILE A 163 11.00 -8.05 -6.93
C ILE A 163 10.67 -8.03 -8.42
N GLU A 164 9.80 -8.93 -8.85
CA GLU A 164 9.38 -9.09 -10.26
C GLU A 164 7.85 -9.20 -10.32
N GLU A 165 7.19 -8.33 -11.11
CA GLU A 165 5.76 -8.47 -11.42
C GLU A 165 5.60 -9.31 -12.69
N LEU A 166 5.14 -10.57 -12.55
CA LEU A 166 4.99 -11.51 -13.67
C LEU A 166 3.62 -11.43 -14.33
N LYS A 167 2.59 -11.01 -13.58
CA LYS A 167 1.25 -10.73 -14.10
C LYS A 167 0.76 -9.42 -13.50
N CYS A 168 0.02 -8.64 -14.29
CA CYS A 168 -0.48 -7.35 -13.87
C CYS A 168 -1.90 -7.08 -14.37
N MET A 169 -2.81 -6.80 -13.43
CA MET A 169 -4.20 -6.41 -13.76
C MET A 169 -4.27 -5.13 -14.61
N LYS A 170 -3.27 -4.25 -14.55
CA LYS A 170 -3.19 -3.07 -15.44
C LYS A 170 -2.90 -3.48 -16.90
N GLN A 171 -2.33 -4.67 -17.12
CA GLN A 171 -2.00 -5.24 -18.45
C GLN A 171 -3.06 -6.23 -18.96
N GLY A 172 -4.10 -6.50 -18.16
CA GLY A 172 -5.22 -7.34 -18.57
C GLY A 172 -5.31 -8.71 -17.91
N ASP A 173 -4.37 -9.03 -17.02
CA ASP A 173 -4.43 -10.28 -16.25
C ASP A 173 -5.56 -10.24 -15.21
N GLU A 174 -6.04 -11.41 -14.77
CA GLU A 174 -7.10 -11.54 -13.77
C GLU A 174 -6.66 -11.10 -12.37
N GLU A 175 -5.39 -11.30 -12.05
CA GLU A 175 -4.72 -10.89 -10.80
C GLU A 175 -3.28 -10.46 -11.09
N CYS A 176 -2.69 -9.69 -10.18
CA CYS A 176 -1.25 -9.44 -10.21
C CYS A 176 -0.51 -10.57 -9.49
N GLU A 177 0.59 -11.02 -10.06
CA GLU A 177 1.49 -12.02 -9.47
C GLU A 177 2.88 -11.39 -9.31
N ILE A 178 3.30 -11.20 -8.06
CA ILE A 178 4.52 -10.49 -7.71
C ILE A 178 5.42 -11.45 -6.94
N TRP A 179 6.59 -11.71 -7.48
CA TRP A 179 7.61 -12.57 -6.90
C TRP A 179 8.61 -11.72 -6.13
N ILE A 180 8.92 -12.11 -4.90
CA ILE A 180 9.97 -11.50 -4.08
C ILE A 180 10.95 -12.60 -3.73
N THR A 181 12.14 -12.56 -4.35
CA THR A 181 13.16 -13.61 -4.28
C THR A 181 14.35 -13.12 -3.49
N TRP A 182 14.70 -13.81 -2.40
CA TRP A 182 15.90 -13.52 -1.61
C TRP A 182 17.09 -14.30 -2.19
N PRO A 183 18.29 -13.66 -2.26
CA PRO A 183 19.50 -14.38 -2.64
C PRO A 183 19.73 -15.54 -1.66
N GLN A 184 19.99 -16.72 -2.19
CA GLN A 184 20.37 -17.85 -1.35
C GLN A 184 21.66 -17.48 -0.61
N SER A 185 21.64 -17.49 0.71
CA SER A 185 22.86 -17.41 1.50
C SER A 185 23.80 -18.51 1.00
N GLN A 186 24.90 -18.11 0.35
CA GLN A 186 25.98 -19.07 0.09
C GLN A 186 26.40 -19.58 1.47
N THR A 187 25.91 -20.76 1.84
CA THR A 187 26.47 -21.50 2.96
C THR A 187 27.95 -21.67 2.62
N ALA A 188 28.79 -20.89 3.30
CA ALA A 188 30.23 -21.07 3.21
C ALA A 188 30.48 -22.54 3.53
N ALA A 189 30.87 -23.29 2.50
CA ALA A 189 31.42 -24.64 2.71
C ALA A 189 32.69 -24.45 3.53
N VAL A 190 32.62 -24.88 4.79
CA VAL A 190 33.77 -25.02 5.68
C VAL A 190 34.41 -26.39 5.40
#